data_ce338e9e96034c75c8e04d9746bd6ff8
#
_entry.id   ce338e9e96034c75c8e04d9746bd6ff8
#
_cell.length_a   1.000
_cell.length_b   1.000
_cell.length_c   1.000
_cell.angle_alpha   90.00
_cell.angle_beta   90.00
_cell.angle_gamma   90.00
#
_symmetry.space_group_name_H-M   'P 1'
#
loop_
_entity.id
_entity.type
_entity.pdbx_description
1 polymer ?
#
loop_
_entity_poly.entity_id
_entity_poly.type
_entity_poly.pdbx_seq_one_letter_code
_entity_poly.pdbx_strand_id
1 'polypeptide(L)'
;MNDNLEYLLEFLNQQADLIDSIYKKSTTPRKSSQRLILENGLPFLTMSKPSPFKGEPKSCYQNCTSALLKYPELSYCEGFAISKEVSFTIAHAWLIDNNSQVIDPTWNEDYTESTYFGVVFTKEFVREIALKTKCYGILDNYRVDKHLLLQEGFPRGALHPKFHSNL
;
A
#
# COMPACT_ATOMS: atom_id res chain seq x y z
N MET A 1 21.69 4.05 6.66
CA MET A 1 20.52 3.36 6.11
C MET A 1 19.43 3.43 7.16
N ASN A 2 18.16 3.52 6.82
CA ASN A 2 17.10 3.58 7.83
C ASN A 2 16.87 2.14 8.35
N ASP A 3 17.29 1.84 9.56
CA ASP A 3 17.22 0.50 10.16
C ASP A 3 15.79 -0.08 10.11
N ASN A 4 14.79 0.77 10.23
CA ASN A 4 13.39 0.36 10.14
C ASN A 4 12.99 -0.08 8.73
N LEU A 5 13.54 0.54 7.68
CA LEU A 5 13.28 0.12 6.30
C LEU A 5 13.94 -1.24 6.01
N GLU A 6 15.17 -1.44 6.45
CA GLU A 6 15.88 -2.71 6.28
C GLU A 6 15.14 -3.84 6.98
N TYR A 7 14.72 -3.63 8.22
CA TYR A 7 13.89 -4.57 8.96
C TYR A 7 12.55 -4.86 8.24
N LEU A 8 11.87 -3.82 7.76
CA LEU A 8 10.61 -3.96 7.03
C LEU A 8 10.79 -4.83 5.78
N LEU A 9 11.83 -4.57 4.98
CA LEU A 9 12.10 -5.31 3.75
C LEU A 9 12.50 -6.77 4.04
N GLU A 10 13.33 -7.01 5.05
CA GLU A 10 13.70 -8.36 5.46
C GLU A 10 12.47 -9.17 5.91
N PHE A 11 11.62 -8.58 6.74
CA PHE A 11 10.39 -9.21 7.20
C PHE A 11 9.43 -9.52 6.04
N LEU A 12 9.28 -8.60 5.10
CA LEU A 12 8.46 -8.81 3.90
C LEU A 12 9.00 -9.95 3.03
N ASN A 13 10.33 -10.05 2.86
CA ASN A 13 10.95 -11.14 2.11
C ASN A 13 10.66 -12.50 2.77
N GLN A 14 10.85 -12.62 4.07
CA GLN A 14 10.57 -13.86 4.81
C GLN A 14 9.10 -14.27 4.68
N GLN A 15 8.17 -13.32 4.83
CA GLN A 15 6.74 -13.59 4.64
C GLN A 15 6.42 -13.98 3.19
N ALA A 16 7.00 -13.28 2.21
CA ALA A 16 6.78 -13.57 0.81
C ALA A 16 7.23 -15.00 0.46
N ASP A 17 8.41 -15.41 0.88
CA ASP A 17 8.94 -16.75 0.64
C ASP A 17 8.03 -17.84 1.22
N LEU A 18 7.57 -17.65 2.45
CA LEU A 18 6.65 -18.58 3.10
C LEU A 18 5.32 -18.70 2.35
N ILE A 19 4.66 -17.56 2.07
CA ILE A 19 3.35 -17.52 1.45
C ILE A 19 3.42 -18.01 0.00
N ASP A 20 4.43 -17.60 -0.77
CA ASP A 20 4.65 -18.04 -2.15
C ASP A 20 4.87 -19.56 -2.22
N SER A 21 5.55 -20.16 -1.24
CA SER A 21 5.73 -21.61 -1.16
C SER A 21 4.39 -22.37 -1.03
N ILE A 22 3.43 -21.77 -0.33
CA ILE A 22 2.08 -22.30 -0.16
C ILE A 22 1.28 -22.11 -1.47
N TYR A 23 1.35 -20.91 -2.04
CA TYR A 23 0.56 -20.58 -3.25
C TYR A 23 1.01 -21.31 -4.50
N LYS A 24 2.30 -21.70 -4.61
CA LYS A 24 2.80 -22.57 -5.70
C LYS A 24 2.11 -23.93 -5.77
N LYS A 25 1.60 -24.42 -4.63
CA LYS A 25 0.86 -25.69 -4.52
C LYS A 25 -0.65 -25.55 -4.72
N SER A 26 -1.13 -24.32 -4.89
CA SER A 26 -2.55 -24.02 -5.08
C SER A 26 -2.99 -24.39 -6.51
N THR A 27 -4.30 -24.66 -6.67
CA THR A 27 -4.93 -24.83 -7.99
C THR A 27 -4.88 -23.56 -8.84
N THR A 28 -4.68 -22.40 -8.19
CA THR A 28 -4.51 -21.09 -8.84
C THR A 28 -3.21 -20.48 -8.30
N PRO A 29 -2.06 -20.80 -8.89
CA PRO A 29 -0.78 -20.26 -8.48
C PRO A 29 -0.78 -18.73 -8.55
N ARG A 30 -0.26 -18.07 -7.52
CA ARG A 30 -0.15 -16.62 -7.45
C ARG A 30 1.03 -16.22 -6.57
N LYS A 31 1.46 -14.97 -6.69
CA LYS A 31 2.40 -14.34 -5.73
C LYS A 31 1.66 -13.93 -4.47
N SER A 32 2.39 -13.75 -3.39
CA SER A 32 1.89 -13.02 -2.22
C SER A 32 1.80 -11.51 -2.51
N SER A 33 0.97 -10.79 -1.77
CA SER A 33 0.96 -9.32 -1.81
C SER A 33 2.31 -8.74 -1.39
N GLN A 34 3.01 -9.39 -0.46
CA GLN A 34 4.37 -9.04 -0.08
C GLN A 34 5.33 -9.11 -1.27
N ARG A 35 5.31 -10.20 -2.04
CA ARG A 35 6.16 -10.35 -3.22
C ARG A 35 5.85 -9.30 -4.28
N LEU A 36 4.57 -9.07 -4.56
CA LEU A 36 4.15 -8.07 -5.52
C LEU A 36 4.64 -6.66 -5.13
N ILE A 37 4.59 -6.33 -3.83
CA ILE A 37 5.08 -5.05 -3.32
C ILE A 37 6.60 -4.99 -3.31
N LEU A 38 7.32 -6.05 -2.97
CA LEU A 38 8.79 -6.08 -3.04
C LEU A 38 9.32 -5.83 -4.47
N GLU A 39 8.61 -6.34 -5.48
CA GLU A 39 9.00 -6.18 -6.88
C GLU A 39 8.70 -4.77 -7.45
N ASN A 40 7.70 -4.07 -6.91
CA ASN A 40 7.17 -2.85 -7.52
C ASN A 40 7.15 -1.64 -6.57
N GLY A 41 7.33 -1.86 -5.28
CA GLY A 41 7.17 -0.84 -4.25
C GLY A 41 8.34 0.14 -4.16
N LEU A 42 8.04 1.26 -3.53
CA LEU A 42 8.99 2.34 -3.22
C LEU A 42 8.98 2.61 -1.72
N PRO A 43 10.14 2.99 -1.14
CA PRO A 43 10.19 3.46 0.22
C PRO A 43 9.73 4.92 0.31
N PHE A 44 9.01 5.24 1.37
CA PHE A 44 8.61 6.61 1.71
C PHE A 44 9.37 7.03 2.98
N LEU A 45 10.51 7.68 2.77
CA LEU A 45 11.48 8.02 3.82
C LEU A 45 11.40 9.50 4.25
N THR A 46 10.56 10.28 3.61
CA THR A 46 10.36 11.68 3.98
C THR A 46 9.47 11.76 5.21
N MET A 47 9.78 12.75 6.07
CA MET A 47 8.94 13.00 7.25
C MET A 47 7.48 13.15 6.84
N SER A 48 6.60 12.44 7.55
CA SER A 48 5.16 12.57 7.34
C SER A 48 4.68 13.97 7.71
N LYS A 49 3.64 14.41 7.04
CA LYS A 49 2.90 15.63 7.39
C LYS A 49 1.69 15.29 8.25
N PRO A 50 1.26 16.19 9.13
CA PRO A 50 -0.02 16.08 9.78
C PRO A 50 -1.14 15.91 8.75
N SER A 51 -2.02 14.94 8.98
CA SER A 51 -3.20 14.78 8.12
C SER A 51 -4.15 15.98 8.32
N PRO A 52 -4.73 16.54 7.24
CA PRO A 52 -5.74 17.60 7.35
C PRO A 52 -7.06 17.11 7.95
N PHE A 53 -7.18 15.82 8.18
CA PHE A 53 -8.33 15.19 8.84
C PHE A 53 -7.90 13.95 9.61
N LYS A 54 -8.68 13.62 10.64
CA LYS A 54 -8.54 12.35 11.37
C LYS A 54 -9.51 11.34 10.79
N GLY A 55 -8.98 10.17 10.39
CA GLY A 55 -9.78 9.04 9.95
C GLY A 55 -10.21 8.14 11.10
N GLU A 56 -11.09 7.21 10.80
CA GLU A 56 -11.52 6.19 11.76
C GLU A 56 -10.38 5.19 12.03
N PRO A 57 -10.15 4.80 13.30
CA PRO A 57 -9.15 3.80 13.64
C PRO A 57 -9.37 2.48 12.87
N LYS A 58 -8.30 1.82 12.48
CA LYS A 58 -8.32 0.52 11.77
C LYS A 58 -9.03 0.53 10.41
N SER A 59 -9.29 1.69 9.84
CA SER A 59 -10.01 1.88 8.57
C SER A 59 -9.14 2.56 7.51
N CYS A 60 -7.83 2.24 7.45
CA CYS A 60 -6.86 2.93 6.61
C CYS A 60 -7.27 2.98 5.13
N TYR A 61 -7.73 1.88 4.56
CA TYR A 61 -8.18 1.82 3.16
C TYR A 61 -9.37 2.73 2.89
N GLN A 62 -10.38 2.73 3.77
CA GLN A 62 -11.55 3.59 3.64
C GLN A 62 -11.19 5.06 3.83
N ASN A 63 -10.40 5.38 4.86
CA ASN A 63 -9.96 6.74 5.15
C ASN A 63 -9.24 7.34 3.93
N CYS A 64 -8.28 6.62 3.38
CA CYS A 64 -7.48 7.09 2.24
C CYS A 64 -8.30 7.16 0.95
N THR A 65 -9.15 6.17 0.65
CA THR A 65 -10.00 6.20 -0.55
C THR A 65 -11.00 7.35 -0.48
N SER A 66 -11.63 7.58 0.66
CA SER A 66 -12.60 8.68 0.85
C SER A 66 -11.93 10.06 0.76
N ALA A 67 -10.68 10.17 1.19
CA ALA A 67 -9.92 11.41 1.12
C ALA A 67 -9.70 11.91 -0.30
N LEU A 68 -9.55 11.01 -1.28
CA LEU A 68 -9.34 11.39 -2.69
C LEU A 68 -10.48 12.21 -3.28
N LEU A 69 -11.68 12.15 -2.71
CA LEU A 69 -12.83 12.95 -3.12
C LEU A 69 -12.74 14.41 -2.65
N LYS A 70 -12.09 14.63 -1.50
CA LYS A 70 -11.98 15.95 -0.86
C LYS A 70 -10.64 16.63 -1.14
N TYR A 71 -9.59 15.84 -1.34
CA TYR A 71 -8.21 16.30 -1.50
C TYR A 71 -7.64 15.75 -2.83
N PRO A 72 -8.03 16.37 -3.96
CA PRO A 72 -7.64 15.86 -5.29
C PRO A 72 -6.14 15.98 -5.59
N GLU A 73 -5.39 16.74 -4.80
CA GLU A 73 -3.93 16.85 -4.89
C GLU A 73 -3.19 15.66 -4.29
N LEU A 74 -3.85 14.85 -3.44
CA LEU A 74 -3.25 13.69 -2.79
C LEU A 74 -3.32 12.45 -3.69
N SER A 75 -2.35 11.55 -3.52
CA SER A 75 -2.30 10.25 -4.17
C SER A 75 -2.44 9.13 -3.15
N TYR A 76 -3.12 8.06 -3.53
CA TYR A 76 -3.36 6.88 -2.71
C TYR A 76 -2.22 5.89 -2.81
N CYS A 77 -1.75 5.42 -1.68
CA CYS A 77 -0.73 4.41 -1.56
C CYS A 77 -1.26 3.19 -0.80
N GLU A 78 -0.75 2.02 -1.17
CA GLU A 78 -1.03 0.79 -0.46
C GLU A 78 0.22 -0.09 -0.44
N GLY A 79 0.45 -0.76 0.67
CA GLY A 79 1.61 -1.61 0.86
C GLY A 79 1.73 -2.05 2.32
N PHE A 80 2.93 -1.90 2.86
CA PHE A 80 3.24 -2.31 4.23
C PHE A 80 3.92 -1.18 4.99
N ALA A 81 3.62 -1.13 6.28
CA ALA A 81 4.20 -0.13 7.15
C ALA A 81 4.55 -0.72 8.52
N ILE A 82 5.48 -0.07 9.20
CA ILE A 82 5.86 -0.34 10.58
C ILE A 82 5.87 0.98 11.35
N SER A 83 5.38 0.99 12.56
CA SER A 83 5.46 2.14 13.47
C SER A 83 6.14 1.75 14.77
N LYS A 84 6.55 2.72 15.56
CA LYS A 84 7.14 2.49 16.88
C LYS A 84 6.20 1.72 17.81
N GLU A 85 4.90 1.95 17.71
CA GLU A 85 3.90 1.29 18.54
C GLU A 85 3.62 -0.15 18.11
N VAL A 86 3.92 -0.46 16.84
CA VAL A 86 3.62 -1.76 16.24
C VAL A 86 4.93 -2.37 15.75
N SER A 87 5.49 -3.26 16.57
CA SER A 87 6.78 -3.91 16.30
C SER A 87 6.74 -4.97 15.19
N PHE A 88 5.69 -5.02 14.39
CA PHE A 88 5.56 -5.92 13.25
C PHE A 88 4.98 -5.18 12.04
N THR A 89 5.26 -5.69 10.87
CA THR A 89 4.80 -5.14 9.60
C THR A 89 3.32 -5.37 9.41
N ILE A 90 2.59 -4.31 9.07
CA ILE A 90 1.14 -4.35 8.80
C ILE A 90 0.86 -3.94 7.37
N ALA A 91 -0.07 -4.63 6.71
CA ALA A 91 -0.67 -4.15 5.48
C ALA A 91 -1.43 -2.84 5.77
N HIS A 92 -1.14 -1.78 5.01
CA HIS A 92 -1.59 -0.44 5.31
C HIS A 92 -1.82 0.39 4.05
N ALA A 93 -2.69 1.39 4.18
CA ALA A 93 -2.90 2.41 3.16
C ALA A 93 -2.65 3.80 3.76
N TRP A 94 -2.01 4.66 2.96
CA TRP A 94 -1.71 6.05 3.30
C TRP A 94 -1.86 6.94 2.08
N LEU A 95 -1.69 8.21 2.27
CA LEU A 95 -1.68 9.22 1.21
C LEU A 95 -0.30 9.84 1.09
N ILE A 96 0.00 10.37 -0.09
CA ILE A 96 1.16 11.25 -0.31
C ILE A 96 0.75 12.52 -1.01
N ASP A 97 1.47 13.59 -0.74
CA ASP A 97 1.37 14.83 -1.50
C ASP A 97 2.27 14.82 -2.75
N ASN A 98 2.26 15.93 -3.49
CA ASN A 98 3.07 16.11 -4.69
C ASN A 98 4.59 16.06 -4.44
N ASN A 99 5.03 16.20 -3.19
CA ASN A 99 6.44 16.12 -2.78
C ASN A 99 6.78 14.73 -2.20
N SER A 100 5.91 13.73 -2.36
CA SER A 100 6.05 12.38 -1.79
C SER A 100 6.08 12.34 -0.25
N GLN A 101 5.56 13.39 0.40
CA GLN A 101 5.45 13.39 1.86
C GLN A 101 4.23 12.57 2.27
N VAL A 102 4.42 11.68 3.21
CA VAL A 102 3.35 10.82 3.74
C VAL A 102 2.35 11.65 4.54
N ILE A 103 1.08 11.35 4.32
CA ILE A 103 -0.07 11.87 5.06
C ILE A 103 -0.90 10.65 5.47
N ASP A 104 -0.88 10.32 6.75
CA ASP A 104 -1.58 9.14 7.26
C ASP A 104 -2.75 9.56 8.17
N PRO A 105 -3.99 9.47 7.68
CA PRO A 105 -5.15 9.85 8.48
C PRO A 105 -5.52 8.83 9.57
N THR A 106 -4.89 7.66 9.56
CA THR A 106 -5.24 6.55 10.46
C THR A 106 -4.26 6.43 11.61
N TRP A 107 -2.96 6.55 11.33
CA TRP A 107 -1.89 6.60 12.32
C TRP A 107 -1.51 8.05 12.61
N ASN A 108 -2.05 8.60 13.65
CA ASN A 108 -2.18 10.04 13.78
C ASN A 108 -1.23 10.72 14.79
N GLU A 109 -0.38 9.99 15.51
CA GLU A 109 0.20 10.57 16.72
C GLU A 109 1.72 10.74 16.71
N ASP A 110 2.47 10.03 15.84
CA ASP A 110 3.93 10.19 15.77
C ASP A 110 4.46 9.97 14.35
N TYR A 111 4.38 11.03 13.57
CA TYR A 111 4.72 11.01 12.14
C TYR A 111 6.18 10.70 11.83
N THR A 112 7.06 10.86 12.80
CA THR A 112 8.52 10.77 12.59
C THR A 112 9.08 9.36 12.69
N GLU A 113 8.32 8.41 13.22
CA GLU A 113 8.83 7.08 13.57
C GLU A 113 8.16 5.94 12.77
N SER A 114 7.34 6.27 11.79
CA SER A 114 6.74 5.26 10.90
C SER A 114 7.50 5.15 9.58
N THR A 115 7.65 3.91 9.10
CA THR A 115 8.29 3.61 7.82
C THR A 115 7.29 2.91 6.92
N TYR A 116 7.20 3.36 5.67
CA TYR A 116 6.26 2.87 4.68
C TYR A 116 6.99 2.35 3.44
N PHE A 117 6.51 1.23 2.90
CA PHE A 117 6.98 0.66 1.66
C PHE A 117 5.81 0.12 0.84
N GLY A 118 5.60 0.63 -0.37
CA GLY A 118 4.43 0.26 -1.17
C GLY A 118 4.38 0.93 -2.54
N VAL A 119 3.21 0.89 -3.14
CA VAL A 119 2.96 1.45 -4.47
C VAL A 119 1.99 2.62 -4.42
N VAL A 120 2.12 3.52 -5.40
CA VAL A 120 1.21 4.65 -5.61
C VAL A 120 0.26 4.30 -6.75
N PHE A 121 -1.03 4.25 -6.46
CA PHE A 121 -2.06 4.00 -7.48
C PHE A 121 -2.54 5.27 -8.17
N THR A 122 -2.97 5.14 -9.42
CA THR A 122 -3.75 6.20 -10.06
C THR A 122 -5.12 6.31 -9.42
N LYS A 123 -5.68 7.52 -9.37
CA LYS A 123 -7.01 7.76 -8.79
C LYS A 123 -8.10 7.04 -9.56
N GLU A 124 -7.93 6.97 -10.88
CA GLU A 124 -8.83 6.27 -11.78
C GLU A 124 -8.93 4.81 -11.40
N PHE A 125 -7.78 4.16 -11.18
CA PHE A 125 -7.74 2.75 -10.78
C PHE A 125 -8.35 2.53 -9.39
N VAL A 126 -8.00 3.33 -8.39
CA VAL A 126 -8.60 3.26 -7.05
C VAL A 126 -10.12 3.37 -7.12
N ARG A 127 -10.62 4.35 -7.88
CA ARG A 127 -12.05 4.57 -8.06
C ARG A 127 -12.74 3.40 -8.77
N GLU A 128 -12.14 2.91 -9.86
CA GLU A 128 -12.65 1.76 -10.60
C GLU A 128 -12.81 0.54 -9.69
N ILE A 129 -11.75 0.19 -8.94
CA ILE A 129 -11.78 -0.96 -8.02
C ILE A 129 -12.84 -0.78 -6.94
N ALA A 130 -12.90 0.39 -6.29
CA ALA A 130 -13.89 0.65 -5.24
C ALA A 130 -15.33 0.55 -5.77
N LEU A 131 -15.61 1.05 -6.97
CA LEU A 131 -16.93 0.96 -7.59
C LEU A 131 -17.28 -0.47 -8.01
N LYS A 132 -16.32 -1.20 -8.58
CA LYS A 132 -16.49 -2.58 -9.06
C LYS A 132 -16.71 -3.55 -7.90
N THR A 133 -15.87 -3.46 -6.87
CA THR A 133 -15.85 -4.44 -5.77
C THR A 133 -16.74 -4.08 -4.60
N LYS A 134 -17.13 -2.80 -4.47
CA LYS A 134 -17.80 -2.23 -3.30
C LYS A 134 -17.02 -2.42 -2.00
N CYS A 135 -15.71 -2.54 -2.10
CA CYS A 135 -14.77 -2.68 -1.00
C CYS A 135 -13.64 -1.68 -1.13
N TYR A 136 -13.06 -1.35 0.00
CA TYR A 136 -11.82 -0.59 0.10
C TYR A 136 -10.62 -1.55 0.11
N GLY A 137 -9.46 -1.08 -0.37
CA GLY A 137 -8.26 -1.90 -0.52
C GLY A 137 -8.19 -2.63 -1.86
N ILE A 138 -6.96 -2.80 -2.35
CA ILE A 138 -6.67 -3.26 -3.71
C ILE A 138 -5.82 -4.53 -3.71
N LEU A 139 -4.70 -4.53 -2.98
CA LEU A 139 -3.65 -5.55 -3.11
C LEU A 139 -4.11 -6.96 -2.78
N ASP A 140 -4.77 -7.16 -1.65
CA ASP A 140 -5.22 -8.47 -1.20
C ASP A 140 -6.76 -8.55 -1.17
N ASN A 141 -7.38 -8.00 -2.19
CA ASN A 141 -8.82 -8.00 -2.34
C ASN A 141 -9.27 -9.14 -3.25
N TYR A 142 -9.84 -10.19 -2.68
CA TYR A 142 -10.39 -11.32 -3.43
C TYR A 142 -11.40 -10.90 -4.51
N ARG A 143 -12.16 -9.82 -4.28
CA ARG A 143 -13.17 -9.31 -5.22
C ARG A 143 -12.55 -8.62 -6.44
N VAL A 144 -11.26 -8.34 -6.41
CA VAL A 144 -10.52 -7.94 -7.60
C VAL A 144 -10.19 -9.18 -8.41
N ASP A 145 -11.17 -9.62 -9.19
CA ASP A 145 -11.08 -10.73 -10.14
C ASP A 145 -10.39 -11.99 -9.55
N LYS A 146 -10.77 -12.35 -8.31
CA LYS A 146 -10.22 -13.50 -7.57
C LYS A 146 -8.69 -13.42 -7.43
N HIS A 147 -8.18 -12.29 -6.98
CA HIS A 147 -6.75 -12.01 -6.83
C HIS A 147 -5.96 -11.95 -8.15
N LEU A 148 -6.56 -11.43 -9.22
CA LEU A 148 -5.89 -11.31 -10.51
C LEU A 148 -4.58 -10.52 -10.44
N LEU A 149 -4.53 -9.47 -9.61
CA LEU A 149 -3.29 -8.70 -9.39
C LEU A 149 -2.14 -9.57 -8.86
N LEU A 150 -2.44 -10.54 -8.01
CA LEU A 150 -1.42 -11.45 -7.45
C LEU A 150 -1.00 -12.54 -8.44
N GLN A 151 -1.78 -12.77 -9.50
CA GLN A 151 -1.47 -13.73 -10.56
C GLN A 151 -0.69 -13.07 -11.70
N GLU A 152 -1.11 -11.90 -12.16
CA GLU A 152 -0.64 -11.25 -13.39
C GLU A 152 0.20 -9.98 -13.14
N GLY A 153 0.18 -9.44 -11.92
CA GLY A 153 0.80 -8.16 -11.60
C GLY A 153 -0.14 -6.97 -11.84
N PHE A 154 0.41 -5.77 -11.79
CA PHE A 154 -0.37 -4.55 -11.98
C PHE A 154 -0.73 -4.33 -13.45
N PRO A 155 -2.01 -4.11 -13.78
CA PRO A 155 -2.39 -3.78 -15.14
C PRO A 155 -1.85 -2.40 -15.55
N ARG A 156 -1.69 -2.19 -16.86
CA ARG A 156 -1.26 -0.90 -17.38
C ARG A 156 -2.19 0.22 -16.89
N GLY A 157 -1.60 1.30 -16.38
CA GLY A 157 -2.33 2.45 -15.86
C GLY A 157 -2.85 2.30 -14.42
N ALA A 158 -2.58 1.18 -13.74
CA ALA A 158 -2.89 1.03 -12.32
C ALA A 158 -1.98 1.88 -11.44
N LEU A 159 -0.68 1.86 -11.71
CA LEU A 159 0.31 2.59 -10.94
C LEU A 159 0.53 4.01 -11.49
N HIS A 160 0.77 4.95 -10.57
CA HIS A 160 0.91 6.37 -10.90
C HIS A 160 2.25 6.62 -11.64
N PRO A 161 2.23 7.13 -12.89
CA PRO A 161 3.43 7.18 -13.76
C PRO A 161 4.53 8.11 -13.23
N LYS A 162 4.20 9.12 -12.43
CA LYS A 162 5.20 9.99 -11.79
C LYS A 162 6.11 9.22 -10.84
N PHE A 163 5.63 8.18 -10.19
CA PHE A 163 6.36 7.42 -9.17
C PHE A 163 6.85 6.07 -9.70
N HIS A 164 6.21 5.52 -10.71
CA HIS A 164 6.49 4.21 -11.31
C HIS A 164 6.74 4.33 -12.81
N SER A 165 7.74 5.13 -13.20
CA SER A 165 8.05 5.45 -14.61
C SER A 165 8.66 4.30 -15.42
N ASN A 166 9.02 3.19 -14.78
CA ASN A 166 9.69 2.04 -15.42
C ASN A 166 8.81 0.78 -15.52
N LEU A 167 7.50 0.90 -15.31
CA LEU A 167 6.56 -0.23 -15.34
C LEU A 167 5.60 -0.14 -16.52
#